data_b793507d699104a85240b02d04ced3f9
#
_entry.id   b793507d699104a85240b02d04ced3f9
#
_cell.length_a   1.000
_cell.length_b   1.000
_cell.length_c   1.000
_cell.angle_alpha   90.00
_cell.angle_beta   90.00
_cell.angle_gamma   90.00
#
_symmetry.space_group_name_H-M   'P 1'
#
loop_
_entity.id
_entity.type
_entity.pdbx_description
1 polymer ?
#
loop_
_entity_poly.entity_id
_entity_poly.type
_entity_poly.pdbx_seq_one_letter_code
_entity_poly.pdbx_strand_id
1 'polypeptide(L)'
;MNTERDTYNQIEYARETGREEGREEGREEGHKVGKEEGLKEGREEGRKEGKEEGLKEGQSKIAMNLIRLGASCEIIVQATGLSEEEVSRLKNVEKRH
;
A
#
# COMPACT_ATOMS: atom_id res chain seq x y z
N MET A 1 53.17 -8.15 38.52
CA MET A 1 52.24 -8.53 37.47
C MET A 1 50.83 -8.53 38.00
N ASN A 2 49.98 -7.70 37.43
CA ASN A 2 48.60 -7.61 37.87
C ASN A 2 47.67 -8.45 37.02
N THR A 3 47.59 -9.75 37.32
CA THR A 3 46.68 -10.68 36.70
C THR A 3 45.20 -10.27 36.90
N GLU A 4 44.87 -9.68 38.02
CA GLU A 4 43.54 -9.15 38.34
C GLU A 4 43.15 -8.03 37.42
N ARG A 5 44.05 -7.14 37.10
CA ARG A 5 43.84 -5.99 36.20
C ARG A 5 43.64 -6.44 34.77
N ASP A 6 44.41 -7.41 34.35
CA ASP A 6 44.29 -8.02 33.00
C ASP A 6 42.95 -8.74 32.84
N THR A 7 42.53 -9.50 33.85
CA THR A 7 41.25 -10.17 33.88
C THR A 7 40.07 -9.17 33.83
N TYR A 8 40.16 -8.09 34.59
CA TYR A 8 39.16 -7.04 34.60
C TYR A 8 39.04 -6.38 33.24
N ASN A 9 40.14 -6.02 32.62
CA ASN A 9 40.15 -5.44 31.27
C ASN A 9 39.56 -6.35 30.21
N GLN A 10 39.82 -7.66 30.31
CA GLN A 10 39.24 -8.67 29.40
C GLN A 10 37.72 -8.75 29.56
N ILE A 11 37.21 -8.68 30.79
CA ILE A 11 35.78 -8.73 31.08
C ILE A 11 35.10 -7.46 30.55
N GLU A 12 35.69 -6.30 30.76
CA GLU A 12 35.19 -5.01 30.24
C GLU A 12 35.14 -5.03 28.72
N TYR A 13 36.19 -5.50 28.08
CA TYR A 13 36.24 -5.62 26.62
C TYR A 13 35.15 -6.53 26.07
N ALA A 14 34.97 -7.70 26.70
CA ALA A 14 33.93 -8.64 26.32
C ALA A 14 32.52 -8.08 26.48
N ARG A 15 32.26 -7.28 27.52
CA ARG A 15 30.97 -6.61 27.72
C ARG A 15 30.69 -5.58 26.66
N GLU A 16 31.67 -4.74 26.33
CA GLU A 16 31.53 -3.71 25.30
C GLU A 16 31.30 -4.34 23.94
N THR A 17 32.06 -5.37 23.59
CA THR A 17 31.89 -6.11 22.33
C THR A 17 30.51 -6.74 22.26
N GLY A 18 30.05 -7.37 23.34
CA GLY A 18 28.71 -7.97 23.40
C GLY A 18 27.60 -6.95 23.22
N ARG A 19 27.74 -5.74 23.80
CA ARG A 19 26.75 -4.67 23.64
C ARG A 19 26.71 -4.17 22.20
N GLU A 20 27.86 -3.99 21.57
CA GLU A 20 27.95 -3.54 20.19
C GLU A 20 27.35 -4.56 19.24
N GLU A 21 27.67 -5.84 19.41
CA GLU A 21 27.10 -6.94 18.63
C GLU A 21 25.59 -7.00 18.79
N GLY A 22 25.10 -6.88 20.04
CA GLY A 22 23.66 -6.86 20.32
C GLY A 22 22.95 -5.69 19.68
N ARG A 23 23.55 -4.49 19.66
CA ARG A 23 22.97 -3.32 18.98
C ARG A 23 22.92 -3.51 17.49
N GLU A 24 23.96 -4.05 16.88
CA GLU A 24 24.02 -4.32 15.45
C GLU A 24 22.98 -5.35 15.05
N GLU A 25 22.88 -6.46 15.78
CA GLU A 25 21.87 -7.48 15.54
C GLU A 25 20.46 -6.93 15.66
N GLY A 26 20.19 -6.16 16.70
CA GLY A 26 18.90 -5.51 16.92
C GLY A 26 18.55 -4.52 15.80
N ARG A 27 19.53 -3.77 15.34
CA ARG A 27 19.34 -2.80 14.24
C ARG A 27 19.07 -3.52 12.93
N GLU A 28 19.80 -4.58 12.63
CA GLU A 28 19.61 -5.39 11.43
C GLU A 28 18.24 -6.06 11.42
N GLU A 29 17.83 -6.65 12.55
CA GLU A 29 16.51 -7.26 12.68
C GLU A 29 15.40 -6.25 12.53
N GLY A 30 15.52 -5.09 13.19
CA GLY A 30 14.55 -4.00 13.08
C GLY A 30 14.41 -3.49 11.66
N HIS A 31 15.53 -3.32 10.97
CA HIS A 31 15.55 -2.88 9.57
C HIS A 31 14.89 -3.91 8.66
N LYS A 32 15.19 -5.18 8.86
CA LYS A 32 14.61 -6.29 8.09
C LYS A 32 13.10 -6.39 8.28
N VAL A 33 12.64 -6.35 9.54
CA VAL A 33 11.21 -6.40 9.87
C VAL A 33 10.48 -5.20 9.30
N GLY A 34 11.03 -4.00 9.47
CA GLY A 34 10.44 -2.77 8.93
C GLY A 34 10.33 -2.80 7.41
N LYS A 35 11.34 -3.32 6.72
CA LYS A 35 11.33 -3.47 5.26
C LYS A 35 10.26 -4.46 4.80
N GLU A 36 10.15 -5.62 5.48
CA GLU A 36 9.15 -6.63 5.18
C GLU A 36 7.72 -6.10 5.39
N GLU A 37 7.50 -5.40 6.50
CA GLU A 37 6.20 -4.79 6.80
C GLU A 37 5.83 -3.71 5.79
N GLY A 38 6.78 -2.84 5.43
CA GLY A 38 6.57 -1.80 4.44
C GLY A 38 6.22 -2.36 3.06
N LEU A 39 6.91 -3.42 2.63
CA LEU A 39 6.62 -4.11 1.36
C LEU A 39 5.23 -4.74 1.36
N LYS A 40 4.85 -5.36 2.47
CA LYS A 40 3.54 -6.00 2.62
C LYS A 40 2.42 -4.96 2.57
N GLU A 41 2.57 -3.88 3.32
CA GLU A 41 1.60 -2.77 3.33
C GLU A 41 1.47 -2.14 1.94
N GLY A 42 2.59 -1.89 1.28
CA GLY A 42 2.61 -1.34 -0.08
C GLY A 42 1.91 -2.23 -1.09
N ARG A 43 2.08 -3.54 -1.01
CA ARG A 43 1.40 -4.51 -1.88
C ARG A 43 -0.10 -4.54 -1.63
N GLU A 44 -0.51 -4.49 -0.37
CA GLU A 44 -1.92 -4.49 0.01
C GLU A 44 -2.61 -3.21 -0.47
N GLU A 45 -1.99 -2.06 -0.26
CA GLU A 45 -2.50 -0.77 -0.74
C GLU A 45 -2.58 -0.72 -2.26
N GLY A 46 -1.53 -1.17 -2.95
CA GLY A 46 -1.51 -1.21 -4.41
C GLY A 46 -2.58 -2.12 -4.99
N ARG A 47 -2.80 -3.28 -4.38
CA ARG A 47 -3.85 -4.21 -4.79
C ARG A 47 -5.24 -3.61 -4.59
N LYS A 48 -5.45 -2.95 -3.45
CA LYS A 48 -6.72 -2.30 -3.13
C LYS A 48 -7.03 -1.17 -4.09
N GLU A 49 -6.05 -0.29 -4.33
CA GLU A 49 -6.19 0.82 -5.29
C GLU A 49 -6.45 0.32 -6.70
N GLY A 50 -5.71 -0.69 -7.15
CA GLY A 50 -5.90 -1.29 -8.47
C GLY A 50 -7.27 -1.91 -8.64
N LYS A 51 -7.78 -2.57 -7.61
CA LYS A 51 -9.11 -3.16 -7.59
C LYS A 51 -10.20 -2.09 -7.67
N GLU A 52 -10.04 -1.00 -6.91
CA GLU A 52 -10.98 0.13 -6.91
C GLU A 52 -10.99 0.84 -8.27
N GLU A 53 -9.82 1.09 -8.86
CA GLU A 53 -9.70 1.70 -10.18
C GLU A 53 -10.31 0.81 -11.27
N GLY A 54 -10.03 -0.48 -11.22
CA GLY A 54 -10.59 -1.45 -12.17
C GLY A 54 -12.11 -1.50 -12.10
N LEU A 55 -12.66 -1.45 -10.88
CA LEU A 55 -14.11 -1.41 -10.66
C LEU A 55 -14.73 -0.15 -11.27
N LYS A 56 -14.13 1.01 -11.01
CA LYS A 56 -14.60 2.29 -11.56
C LYS A 56 -14.54 2.31 -13.08
N GLU A 57 -13.45 1.82 -13.67
CA GLU A 57 -13.32 1.72 -15.13
C GLU A 57 -14.37 0.81 -15.72
N GLY A 58 -14.63 -0.34 -15.09
CA GLY A 58 -15.66 -1.26 -15.51
C GLY A 58 -17.04 -0.66 -15.46
N GLN A 59 -17.36 0.04 -14.36
CA GLN A 59 -18.63 0.75 -14.19
C GLN A 59 -18.81 1.85 -15.26
N SER A 60 -17.74 2.60 -15.52
CA SER A 60 -17.76 3.66 -16.56
C SER A 60 -18.01 3.10 -17.95
N LYS A 61 -17.37 1.99 -18.29
CA LYS A 61 -17.58 1.31 -19.59
C LYS A 61 -19.01 0.84 -19.76
N ILE A 62 -19.58 0.22 -18.73
CA ILE A 62 -20.98 -0.26 -18.75
C ILE A 62 -21.92 0.95 -18.88
N ALA A 63 -21.66 2.02 -18.11
CA ALA A 63 -22.46 3.25 -18.18
C ALA A 63 -22.43 3.85 -19.59
N MET A 64 -21.26 3.94 -20.21
CA MET A 64 -21.13 4.48 -21.57
C MET A 64 -21.89 3.62 -22.60
N ASN A 65 -21.83 2.30 -22.47
CA ASN A 65 -22.59 1.40 -23.34
C ASN A 65 -24.09 1.62 -23.17
N LEU A 66 -24.58 1.78 -21.96
CA LEU A 66 -25.98 2.03 -21.67
C LEU A 66 -26.43 3.41 -22.22
N ILE A 67 -25.57 4.42 -22.14
CA ILE A 67 -25.81 5.75 -22.72
C ILE A 67 -25.98 5.62 -24.24
N ARG A 68 -25.11 4.88 -24.91
CA ARG A 68 -25.17 4.64 -26.35
C ARG A 68 -26.45 3.92 -26.75
N LEU A 69 -26.93 3.03 -25.89
CA LEU A 69 -28.20 2.30 -26.13
C LEU A 69 -29.45 3.13 -25.81
N GLY A 70 -29.27 4.36 -25.30
CA GLY A 70 -30.37 5.24 -25.00
C GLY A 70 -31.06 5.01 -23.67
N ALA A 71 -30.40 4.32 -22.73
CA ALA A 71 -30.95 4.07 -21.40
C ALA A 71 -31.10 5.38 -20.61
N SER A 72 -32.11 5.45 -19.74
CA SER A 72 -32.33 6.62 -18.90
C SER A 72 -31.28 6.71 -17.80
N CYS A 73 -31.07 7.91 -17.26
CA CYS A 73 -30.12 8.15 -16.16
C CYS A 73 -30.42 7.24 -14.95
N GLU A 74 -31.70 7.07 -14.62
CA GLU A 74 -32.12 6.22 -13.51
C GLU A 74 -31.68 4.76 -13.70
N ILE A 75 -31.85 4.23 -14.89
CA ILE A 75 -31.46 2.85 -15.24
C ILE A 75 -29.94 2.70 -15.12
N ILE A 76 -29.19 3.67 -15.62
CA ILE A 76 -27.73 3.66 -15.57
C ILE A 76 -27.23 3.72 -14.12
N VAL A 77 -27.79 4.58 -13.30
CA VAL A 77 -27.46 4.69 -11.87
C VAL A 77 -27.72 3.35 -11.16
N GLN A 78 -28.86 2.73 -11.40
CA GLN A 78 -29.20 1.45 -10.79
C GLN A 78 -28.30 0.29 -11.26
N ALA A 79 -27.99 0.27 -12.55
CA ALA A 79 -27.19 -0.81 -13.13
C ALA A 79 -25.70 -0.72 -12.76
N THR A 80 -25.15 0.49 -12.66
CA THR A 80 -23.71 0.70 -12.43
C THR A 80 -23.37 1.09 -11.01
N GLY A 81 -24.31 1.62 -10.25
CA GLY A 81 -24.05 2.15 -8.92
C GLY A 81 -23.35 3.51 -8.92
N LEU A 82 -23.18 4.13 -10.08
CA LEU A 82 -22.60 5.47 -10.21
C LEU A 82 -23.62 6.53 -9.76
N SER A 83 -23.12 7.71 -9.35
CA SER A 83 -23.98 8.83 -9.00
C SER A 83 -24.56 9.49 -10.26
N GLU A 84 -25.66 10.24 -10.10
CA GLU A 84 -26.28 10.99 -11.19
C GLU A 84 -25.30 11.98 -11.82
N GLU A 85 -24.46 12.61 -11.01
CA GLU A 85 -23.43 13.55 -11.47
C GLU A 85 -22.41 12.86 -12.38
N GLU A 86 -21.95 11.69 -12.00
CA GLU A 86 -20.99 10.89 -12.79
C GLU A 86 -21.61 10.45 -14.11
N VAL A 87 -22.85 10.00 -14.09
CA VAL A 87 -23.59 9.62 -15.31
C VAL A 87 -23.78 10.84 -16.23
N SER A 88 -24.09 11.99 -15.66
CA SER A 88 -24.23 13.25 -16.44
C SER A 88 -22.91 13.65 -17.10
N ARG A 89 -21.81 13.50 -16.41
CA ARG A 89 -20.47 13.75 -16.98
C ARG A 89 -20.16 12.83 -18.14
N LEU A 90 -20.49 11.57 -18.00
CA LEU A 90 -20.28 10.56 -19.06
C LEU A 90 -21.14 10.84 -20.27
N LYS A 91 -22.39 11.28 -20.09
CA LYS A 91 -23.28 11.72 -21.17
C LYS A 91 -22.69 12.90 -21.93
N ASN A 92 -22.13 13.86 -21.21
CA ASN A 92 -21.50 15.05 -21.81
C ASN A 92 -20.25 14.67 -22.63
N VAL A 93 -19.46 13.73 -22.16
CA VAL A 93 -18.29 13.20 -22.88
C VAL A 93 -18.73 12.51 -24.16
N GLU A 94 -19.77 11.68 -24.11
CA GLU A 94 -20.32 10.97 -25.29
C GLU A 94 -20.88 11.94 -26.33
N LYS A 95 -21.54 13.01 -25.91
CA LYS A 95 -22.05 14.06 -26.80
C LYS A 95 -20.96 14.84 -27.53
N ARG A 96 -19.76 14.92 -26.98
CA ARG A 96 -18.63 15.61 -27.63
C ARG A 96 -17.95 14.78 -28.72
N HIS A 97 -18.23 13.52 -28.77
CA HIS A 97 -17.77 12.62 -29.83
C HIS A 97 -18.87 12.37 -30.84
#